data_c5b68534c161b67c748de3b5aa751cf4
#
_entry.id   c5b68534c161b67c748de3b5aa751cf4
#
_cell.length_a   1.000
_cell.length_b   1.000
_cell.length_c   1.000
_cell.angle_alpha   90.00
_cell.angle_beta   90.00
_cell.angle_gamma   90.00
#
_symmetry.space_group_name_H-M   'P 1'
#
loop_
_entity.id
_entity.type
_entity.pdbx_description
1 polymer ?
#
loop_
_entity_poly.entity_id
_entity_poly.type
_entity_poly.pdbx_seq_one_letter_code
_entity_poly.pdbx_strand_id
1 'polypeptide(L)'
;MDDEVVKAVLALQPWVQSRPEPERFGAALRALLEAETCRRGAPEPVTGALHLSALTQGALLKPEYDLSVHAHSGWTVGAVIADVKGMIHVNQEAGFALGDRFLRMVASSLAGAFPGAPVVRVHTDCFAALLVPSSGLELAPDHLTRAAEALRRGTDDFRAKEGAPRAPVEFTVSALRLSVRDPSHWQVLGPLLWAEIERAHVMARRGLASGIQERTLRLDGRV
;
A
#
# COMPACT_ATOMS: atom_id res chain seq x y z
N MET A 1 4.97 20.11 1.01
CA MET A 1 6.42 19.96 0.72
C MET A 1 7.09 21.18 1.32
N ASP A 2 8.11 20.96 2.12
CA ASP A 2 8.80 22.03 2.83
C ASP A 2 9.47 22.96 1.81
N ASP A 3 9.25 24.23 1.90
CA ASP A 3 9.72 25.24 0.94
C ASP A 3 11.26 25.21 0.80
N GLU A 4 11.95 24.79 1.87
CA GLU A 4 13.41 24.58 1.88
C GLU A 4 13.86 23.39 1.05
N VAL A 5 13.09 22.28 1.04
CA VAL A 5 13.42 21.11 0.22
C VAL A 5 13.24 21.42 -1.26
N VAL A 6 12.18 22.18 -1.61
CA VAL A 6 11.96 22.62 -2.99
C VAL A 6 13.09 23.55 -3.45
N LYS A 7 13.50 24.51 -2.61
CA LYS A 7 14.62 25.42 -2.88
C LYS A 7 15.93 24.65 -3.06
N ALA A 8 16.21 23.68 -2.20
CA ALA A 8 17.41 22.85 -2.29
C ALA A 8 17.44 22.03 -3.60
N VAL A 9 16.31 21.48 -4.02
CA VAL A 9 16.19 20.72 -5.27
C VAL A 9 16.38 21.63 -6.49
N LEU A 10 15.75 22.81 -6.49
CA LEU A 10 15.93 23.79 -7.56
C LEU A 10 17.38 24.30 -7.65
N ALA A 11 18.06 24.46 -6.53
CA ALA A 11 19.47 24.84 -6.47
C ALA A 11 20.40 23.75 -7.03
N LEU A 12 20.00 22.48 -7.02
CA LEU A 12 20.76 21.37 -7.59
C LEU A 12 20.56 21.21 -9.11
N GLN A 13 19.53 21.83 -9.68
CA GLN A 13 19.19 21.68 -11.10
C GLN A 13 20.34 22.00 -12.09
N PRO A 14 21.10 23.11 -11.93
CA PRO A 14 22.25 23.41 -12.80
C PRO A 14 23.35 22.37 -12.67
N TRP A 15 23.56 21.84 -11.45
CA TRP A 15 24.57 20.84 -11.19
C TRP A 15 24.17 19.48 -11.78
N VAL A 16 22.89 19.12 -11.76
CA VAL A 16 22.35 17.92 -12.42
C VAL A 16 22.58 17.97 -13.94
N GLN A 17 22.30 19.14 -14.56
CA GLN A 17 22.44 19.33 -16.01
C GLN A 17 23.90 19.28 -16.48
N SER A 18 24.87 19.54 -15.60
CA SER A 18 26.29 19.47 -15.92
C SER A 18 26.89 18.06 -15.84
N ARG A 19 26.12 17.04 -15.49
CA ARG A 19 26.60 15.66 -15.35
C ARG A 19 26.52 14.89 -16.66
N PRO A 20 27.41 13.88 -16.88
CA PRO A 20 27.42 13.08 -18.12
C PRO A 20 26.16 12.22 -18.33
N GLU A 21 25.33 12.01 -17.28
CA GLU A 21 24.06 11.29 -17.36
C GLU A 21 22.95 12.03 -16.60
N PRO A 22 22.52 13.22 -17.08
CA PRO A 22 21.58 14.07 -16.35
C PRO A 22 20.21 13.41 -16.13
N GLU A 23 19.77 12.56 -17.05
CA GLU A 23 18.50 11.83 -16.92
C GLU A 23 18.52 10.80 -15.79
N ARG A 24 19.62 10.05 -15.66
CA ARG A 24 19.81 9.07 -14.58
C ARG A 24 19.88 9.73 -13.22
N PHE A 25 20.60 10.84 -13.15
CA PHE A 25 20.72 11.59 -11.91
C PHE A 25 19.38 12.26 -11.54
N GLY A 26 18.66 12.79 -12.51
CA GLY A 26 17.32 13.34 -12.33
C GLY A 26 16.31 12.28 -11.85
N ALA A 27 16.41 11.05 -12.36
CA ALA A 27 15.60 9.92 -11.90
C ALA A 27 15.94 9.53 -10.45
N ALA A 28 17.23 9.45 -10.11
CA ALA A 28 17.68 9.15 -8.75
C ALA A 28 17.25 10.23 -7.74
N LEU A 29 17.33 11.51 -8.13
CA LEU A 29 16.88 12.62 -7.28
C LEU A 29 15.37 12.61 -7.08
N ARG A 30 14.59 12.33 -8.12
CA ARG A 30 13.14 12.14 -8.00
C ARG A 30 12.83 10.98 -7.05
N ALA A 31 13.50 9.84 -7.20
CA ALA A 31 13.32 8.69 -6.31
C ALA A 31 13.65 9.02 -4.85
N LEU A 32 14.69 9.83 -4.60
CA LEU A 32 15.03 10.31 -3.26
C LEU A 32 13.96 11.26 -2.69
N LEU A 33 13.41 12.15 -3.52
CA LEU A 33 12.34 13.06 -3.10
C LEU A 33 11.03 12.33 -2.84
N GLU A 34 10.71 11.35 -3.69
CA GLU A 34 9.58 10.46 -3.49
C GLU A 34 9.76 9.66 -2.20
N ALA A 35 10.94 9.08 -1.97
CA ALA A 35 11.26 8.38 -0.74
C ALA A 35 11.12 9.26 0.51
N GLU A 36 11.59 10.52 0.45
CA GLU A 36 11.46 11.46 1.58
C GLU A 36 10.01 11.91 1.79
N THR A 37 9.27 12.17 0.72
CA THR A 37 7.84 12.49 0.77
C THR A 37 7.05 11.32 1.36
N CYS A 38 7.37 10.12 0.93
CA CYS A 38 6.78 8.87 1.40
C CYS A 38 7.15 8.58 2.86
N ARG A 39 8.38 8.88 3.27
CA ARG A 39 8.84 8.74 4.65
C ARG A 39 7.98 9.56 5.62
N ARG A 40 7.43 10.69 5.18
CA ARG A 40 6.54 11.54 5.97
C ARG A 40 5.08 11.07 6.00
N GLY A 41 4.76 9.93 5.38
CA GLY A 41 3.40 9.40 5.31
C GLY A 41 2.50 10.15 4.32
N ALA A 42 3.09 10.90 3.38
CA ALA A 42 2.33 11.54 2.31
C ALA A 42 1.81 10.50 1.31
N PRO A 43 0.65 10.74 0.68
CA PRO A 43 0.14 9.88 -0.38
C PRO A 43 1.10 9.82 -1.57
N GLU A 44 1.21 8.68 -2.17
CA GLU A 44 1.97 8.45 -3.40
C GLU A 44 1.27 9.18 -4.57
N PRO A 45 2.01 9.96 -5.38
CA PRO A 45 1.39 10.89 -6.33
C PRO A 45 0.61 10.23 -7.46
N VAL A 46 0.95 8.99 -7.83
CA VAL A 46 0.27 8.28 -8.93
C VAL A 46 -1.11 7.79 -8.50
N THR A 47 -1.22 7.15 -7.35
CA THR A 47 -2.45 6.48 -6.93
C THR A 47 -3.18 7.16 -5.78
N GLY A 48 -2.51 8.02 -5.02
CA GLY A 48 -3.02 8.61 -3.80
C GLY A 48 -3.03 7.66 -2.60
N ALA A 49 -2.56 6.41 -2.76
CA ALA A 49 -2.33 5.49 -1.66
C ALA A 49 -1.09 5.92 -0.86
N LEU A 50 -0.97 5.44 0.36
CA LEU A 50 0.26 5.62 1.13
C LEU A 50 1.37 4.76 0.53
N HIS A 51 2.58 5.27 0.56
CA HIS A 51 3.72 4.49 0.13
C HIS A 51 4.12 3.45 1.18
N LEU A 52 4.72 2.35 0.75
CA LEU A 52 5.21 1.26 1.60
C LEU A 52 6.10 1.75 2.76
N SER A 53 6.90 2.80 2.54
CA SER A 53 7.74 3.37 3.59
C SER A 53 6.96 3.90 4.80
N ALA A 54 5.71 4.33 4.61
CA ALA A 54 4.84 4.72 5.72
C ALA A 54 4.57 3.54 6.66
N LEU A 55 4.46 2.34 6.10
CA LEU A 55 4.29 1.11 6.87
C LEU A 55 5.58 0.71 7.59
N THR A 56 6.69 0.68 6.86
CA THR A 56 7.99 0.24 7.41
C THR A 56 8.54 1.19 8.46
N GLN A 57 8.16 2.47 8.44
CA GLN A 57 8.59 3.48 9.41
C GLN A 57 7.61 3.65 10.59
N GLY A 58 6.58 2.83 10.64
CA GLY A 58 5.61 2.87 11.74
C GLY A 58 4.73 4.14 11.78
N ALA A 59 4.70 4.93 10.71
CA ALA A 59 3.89 6.15 10.65
C ALA A 59 2.39 5.90 10.87
N LEU A 60 1.91 4.70 10.51
CA LEU A 60 0.52 4.27 10.70
C LEU A 60 0.26 3.64 12.08
N LEU A 61 1.32 3.37 12.83
CA LEU A 61 1.29 2.61 14.08
C LEU A 61 1.79 3.46 15.25
N LYS A 62 1.65 4.78 15.15
CA LYS A 62 2.06 5.70 16.21
C LYS A 62 1.27 5.47 17.49
N PRO A 63 1.91 5.71 18.67
CA PRO A 63 1.28 5.56 19.99
C PRO A 63 0.07 6.47 20.25
N GLU A 64 -0.16 7.48 19.37
CA GLU A 64 -1.32 8.36 19.39
C GLU A 64 -2.66 7.60 19.34
N TYR A 65 -2.63 6.33 18.96
CA TYR A 65 -3.77 5.43 18.92
C TYR A 65 -3.96 4.67 20.25
N ASP A 66 -3.70 5.28 21.36
CA ASP A 66 -3.95 4.77 22.72
C ASP A 66 -3.78 3.24 22.87
N LEU A 67 -2.57 2.77 22.57
CA LEU A 67 -2.20 1.36 22.73
C LEU A 67 -2.26 0.90 24.19
N SER A 68 -2.39 1.84 25.14
CA SER A 68 -2.48 1.54 26.57
C SER A 68 -3.69 0.67 26.90
N VAL A 69 -4.81 0.86 26.22
CA VAL A 69 -6.04 0.07 26.40
C VAL A 69 -5.87 -1.37 25.93
N HIS A 70 -5.00 -1.61 24.96
CA HIS A 70 -4.78 -2.92 24.35
C HIS A 70 -3.50 -3.61 24.81
N ALA A 71 -2.68 -2.93 25.60
CA ALA A 71 -1.37 -3.44 26.04
C ALA A 71 -1.41 -4.78 26.76
N HIS A 72 -2.51 -5.08 27.47
CA HIS A 72 -2.65 -6.29 28.29
C HIS A 72 -3.31 -7.47 27.56
N SER A 73 -4.09 -7.21 26.51
CA SER A 73 -4.84 -8.26 25.78
C SER A 73 -4.22 -8.62 24.43
N GLY A 74 -3.19 -7.90 24.00
CA GLY A 74 -2.76 -7.91 22.61
C GLY A 74 -3.78 -7.20 21.72
N TRP A 75 -3.42 -6.95 20.47
CA TRP A 75 -4.30 -6.35 19.48
C TRP A 75 -4.16 -7.04 18.12
N THR A 76 -5.15 -6.86 17.31
CA THR A 76 -5.22 -7.47 15.99
C THR A 76 -5.09 -6.40 14.92
N VAL A 77 -4.21 -6.63 13.97
CA VAL A 77 -4.13 -5.86 12.73
C VAL A 77 -4.63 -6.73 11.60
N GLY A 78 -5.55 -6.19 10.82
CA GLY A 78 -6.00 -6.81 9.58
C GLY A 78 -5.34 -6.14 8.37
N ALA A 79 -5.17 -6.89 7.28
CA ALA A 79 -4.85 -6.34 5.97
C ALA A 79 -5.69 -7.04 4.92
N VAL A 80 -6.38 -6.28 4.07
CA VAL A 80 -7.01 -6.79 2.86
C VAL A 80 -6.13 -6.42 1.69
N ILE A 81 -5.58 -7.43 1.03
CA ILE A 81 -4.54 -7.30 0.00
C ILE A 81 -5.17 -7.55 -1.36
N ALA A 82 -4.97 -6.65 -2.31
CA ALA A 82 -5.42 -6.77 -3.68
C ALA A 82 -4.23 -6.62 -4.63
N ASP A 83 -4.00 -7.63 -5.44
CA ASP A 83 -2.97 -7.68 -6.50
C ASP A 83 -3.65 -7.67 -7.87
N VAL A 84 -3.18 -6.80 -8.75
CA VAL A 84 -3.72 -6.65 -10.10
C VAL A 84 -2.95 -7.53 -11.07
N LYS A 85 -3.61 -8.52 -11.65
CA LYS A 85 -3.03 -9.32 -12.73
C LYS A 85 -3.35 -8.70 -14.08
N GLY A 86 -2.38 -8.67 -14.97
CA GLY A 86 -2.57 -8.17 -16.33
C GLY A 86 -2.19 -6.71 -16.55
N MET A 87 -1.61 -6.00 -15.58
CA MET A 87 -1.17 -4.61 -15.75
C MET A 87 -0.24 -4.39 -16.94
N ILE A 88 0.57 -5.38 -17.30
CA ILE A 88 1.41 -5.31 -18.50
C ILE A 88 0.56 -5.15 -19.76
N HIS A 89 -0.58 -5.83 -19.87
CA HIS A 89 -1.48 -5.74 -21.01
C HIS A 89 -2.22 -4.40 -21.02
N VAL A 90 -2.61 -3.89 -19.86
CA VAL A 90 -3.20 -2.54 -19.72
C VAL A 90 -2.23 -1.49 -20.25
N ASN A 91 -0.97 -1.55 -19.87
CA ASN A 91 0.06 -0.61 -20.30
C ASN A 91 0.40 -0.75 -21.78
N GLN A 92 0.40 -1.98 -22.33
CA GLN A 92 0.63 -2.23 -23.76
C GLN A 92 -0.53 -1.75 -24.63
N GLU A 93 -1.77 -1.92 -24.16
CA GLU A 93 -2.97 -1.53 -24.91
C GLU A 93 -3.16 0.00 -24.95
N ALA A 94 -2.95 0.66 -23.82
CA ALA A 94 -3.41 2.05 -23.67
C ALA A 94 -2.36 3.00 -23.07
N GLY A 95 -1.13 2.52 -22.89
CA GLY A 95 0.01 3.30 -22.37
C GLY A 95 0.01 3.45 -20.85
N PHE A 96 1.16 3.87 -20.32
CA PHE A 96 1.38 4.01 -18.88
C PHE A 96 0.45 5.03 -18.20
N ALA A 97 0.09 6.11 -18.90
CA ALA A 97 -0.81 7.12 -18.35
C ALA A 97 -2.21 6.57 -18.03
N LEU A 98 -2.72 5.63 -18.83
CA LEU A 98 -3.97 4.94 -18.52
C LEU A 98 -3.75 3.93 -17.38
N GLY A 99 -2.64 3.19 -17.42
CA GLY A 99 -2.27 2.28 -16.33
C GLY A 99 -2.21 2.96 -14.98
N ASP A 100 -1.62 4.15 -14.92
CA ASP A 100 -1.56 4.96 -13.70
C ASP A 100 -2.96 5.36 -13.21
N ARG A 101 -3.87 5.77 -14.14
CA ARG A 101 -5.26 6.05 -13.77
C ARG A 101 -6.00 4.81 -13.32
N PHE A 102 -5.71 3.66 -13.92
CA PHE A 102 -6.28 2.38 -13.50
C PHE A 102 -5.83 2.00 -12.09
N LEU A 103 -4.53 2.11 -11.77
CA LEU A 103 -4.01 1.87 -10.41
C LEU A 103 -4.61 2.85 -9.38
N ARG A 104 -4.85 4.11 -9.78
CA ARG A 104 -5.56 5.07 -8.92
C ARG A 104 -7.00 4.64 -8.65
N MET A 105 -7.70 4.11 -9.65
CA MET A 105 -9.03 3.52 -9.48
C MET A 105 -8.99 2.35 -8.49
N VAL A 106 -7.99 1.46 -8.58
CA VAL A 106 -7.83 0.34 -7.66
C VAL A 106 -7.67 0.83 -6.22
N ALA A 107 -6.75 1.76 -5.97
CA ALA A 107 -6.55 2.36 -4.65
C ALA A 107 -7.82 3.01 -4.10
N SER A 108 -8.53 3.78 -4.95
CA SER A 108 -9.78 4.45 -4.57
C SER A 108 -10.92 3.45 -4.29
N SER A 109 -11.00 2.36 -5.02
CA SER A 109 -11.99 1.29 -4.79
C SER A 109 -11.77 0.62 -3.45
N LEU A 110 -10.53 0.33 -3.08
CA LEU A 110 -10.19 -0.20 -1.75
C LEU A 110 -10.50 0.81 -0.64
N ALA A 111 -10.14 2.07 -0.81
CA ALA A 111 -10.43 3.12 0.16
C ALA A 111 -11.96 3.28 0.36
N GLY A 112 -12.73 3.21 -0.72
CA GLY A 112 -14.19 3.24 -0.66
C GLY A 112 -14.81 2.01 -0.01
N ALA A 113 -14.20 0.83 -0.19
CA ALA A 113 -14.63 -0.40 0.46
C ALA A 113 -14.36 -0.40 1.98
N PHE A 114 -13.31 0.29 2.42
CA PHE A 114 -12.88 0.34 3.82
C PHE A 114 -12.69 1.78 4.29
N PRO A 115 -13.78 2.55 4.48
CA PRO A 115 -13.68 3.96 4.91
C PRO A 115 -12.94 4.06 6.24
N GLY A 116 -11.95 4.96 6.31
CA GLY A 116 -11.09 5.15 7.48
C GLY A 116 -9.89 4.21 7.57
N ALA A 117 -9.83 3.15 6.77
CA ALA A 117 -8.65 2.30 6.68
C ALA A 117 -7.61 2.93 5.75
N PRO A 118 -6.35 3.10 6.18
CA PRO A 118 -5.30 3.54 5.28
C PRO A 118 -5.04 2.49 4.20
N VAL A 119 -4.96 2.94 2.94
CA VAL A 119 -4.58 2.11 1.81
C VAL A 119 -3.11 2.37 1.48
N VAL A 120 -2.33 1.29 1.46
CA VAL A 120 -0.90 1.32 1.18
C VAL A 120 -0.62 0.63 -0.14
N ARG A 121 0.22 1.23 -0.97
CA ARG A 121 0.77 0.57 -2.16
C ARG A 121 1.97 -0.28 -1.74
N VAL A 122 1.79 -1.59 -1.78
CA VAL A 122 2.81 -2.57 -1.34
C VAL A 122 3.85 -2.80 -2.43
N HIS A 123 3.40 -2.96 -3.67
CA HIS A 123 4.22 -3.13 -4.86
C HIS A 123 3.65 -2.28 -6.01
N THR A 124 4.22 -2.43 -7.20
CA THR A 124 3.82 -1.69 -8.41
C THR A 124 2.34 -1.80 -8.72
N ASP A 125 1.74 -2.95 -8.48
CA ASP A 125 0.37 -3.33 -8.82
C ASP A 125 -0.38 -4.01 -7.66
N CYS A 126 0.18 -3.95 -6.43
CA CYS A 126 -0.39 -4.54 -5.23
C CYS A 126 -0.69 -3.47 -4.17
N PHE A 127 -1.87 -3.54 -3.58
CA PHE A 127 -2.35 -2.62 -2.56
C PHE A 127 -2.85 -3.37 -1.34
N ALA A 128 -2.76 -2.76 -0.18
CA ALA A 128 -3.32 -3.28 1.06
C ALA A 128 -4.12 -2.21 1.79
N ALA A 129 -5.38 -2.51 2.13
CA ALA A 129 -6.14 -1.73 3.09
C ALA A 129 -5.84 -2.27 4.50
N LEU A 130 -5.39 -1.39 5.39
CA LEU A 130 -4.96 -1.77 6.74
C LEU A 130 -6.08 -1.51 7.73
N LEU A 131 -6.55 -2.58 8.36
CA LEU A 131 -7.56 -2.55 9.41
C LEU A 131 -6.81 -2.53 10.75
N VAL A 132 -6.44 -1.33 11.17
CA VAL A 132 -5.73 -1.09 12.43
C VAL A 132 -6.72 -0.67 13.51
N PRO A 133 -6.39 -0.81 14.81
CA PRO A 133 -7.32 -0.45 15.89
C PRO A 133 -7.90 0.95 15.75
N SER A 134 -7.10 1.91 15.28
CA SER A 134 -7.53 3.30 15.05
C SER A 134 -8.57 3.46 13.94
N SER A 135 -8.69 2.53 13.00
CA SER A 135 -9.72 2.59 11.95
C SER A 135 -11.09 2.12 12.45
N GLY A 136 -11.17 1.54 13.65
CA GLY A 136 -12.41 0.96 14.19
C GLY A 136 -12.93 -0.25 13.40
N LEU A 137 -12.11 -0.78 12.49
CA LEU A 137 -12.47 -1.91 11.64
C LEU A 137 -11.71 -3.17 12.07
N GLU A 138 -12.44 -4.24 12.30
CA GLU A 138 -11.87 -5.56 12.49
C GLU A 138 -12.03 -6.40 11.23
N LEU A 139 -11.03 -7.22 10.92
CA LEU A 139 -11.08 -8.08 9.76
C LEU A 139 -12.18 -9.16 9.91
N ALA A 140 -13.11 -9.16 8.96
CA ALA A 140 -14.21 -10.11 8.87
C ALA A 140 -14.19 -10.87 7.53
N PRO A 141 -14.76 -12.08 7.44
CA PRO A 141 -14.75 -12.88 6.20
C PRO A 141 -15.38 -12.18 4.99
N ASP A 142 -16.40 -11.35 5.19
CA ASP A 142 -17.09 -10.60 4.15
C ASP A 142 -16.23 -9.48 3.53
N HIS A 143 -15.12 -9.09 4.18
CA HIS A 143 -14.21 -8.07 3.66
C HIS A 143 -13.52 -8.49 2.37
N LEU A 144 -13.27 -9.79 2.17
CA LEU A 144 -12.74 -10.30 0.90
C LEU A 144 -13.74 -10.10 -0.24
N THR A 145 -15.00 -10.46 -0.01
CA THR A 145 -16.09 -10.28 -0.98
C THR A 145 -16.31 -8.79 -1.25
N ARG A 146 -16.34 -7.96 -0.21
CA ARG A 146 -16.48 -6.51 -0.32
C ARG A 146 -15.37 -5.88 -1.17
N ALA A 147 -14.13 -6.27 -0.94
CA ALA A 147 -12.99 -5.80 -1.74
C ALA A 147 -13.11 -6.23 -3.20
N ALA A 148 -13.40 -7.52 -3.45
CA ALA A 148 -13.53 -8.07 -4.79
C ALA A 148 -14.65 -7.36 -5.58
N GLU A 149 -15.82 -7.14 -4.95
CA GLU A 149 -16.92 -6.43 -5.56
C GLU A 149 -16.62 -4.95 -5.84
N ALA A 150 -15.94 -4.27 -4.91
CA ALA A 150 -15.55 -2.88 -5.11
C ALA A 150 -14.56 -2.74 -6.29
N LEU A 151 -13.59 -3.63 -6.38
CA LEU A 151 -12.62 -3.66 -7.47
C LEU A 151 -13.27 -3.98 -8.81
N ARG A 152 -14.19 -4.95 -8.83
CA ARG A 152 -14.96 -5.28 -10.04
C ARG A 152 -15.80 -4.09 -10.51
N ARG A 153 -16.60 -3.48 -9.63
CA ARG A 153 -17.39 -2.28 -9.96
C ARG A 153 -16.51 -1.13 -10.45
N GLY A 154 -15.43 -0.84 -9.72
CA GLY A 154 -14.48 0.21 -10.14
C GLY A 154 -13.90 -0.06 -11.54
N THR A 155 -13.60 -1.32 -11.85
CA THR A 155 -13.10 -1.71 -13.18
C THR A 155 -14.17 -1.53 -14.27
N ASP A 156 -15.42 -1.92 -13.99
CA ASP A 156 -16.52 -1.77 -14.92
C ASP A 156 -16.80 -0.28 -15.22
N ASP A 157 -16.86 0.55 -14.17
CA ASP A 157 -17.03 2.01 -14.28
C ASP A 157 -15.86 2.66 -15.03
N PHE A 158 -14.62 2.22 -14.72
CA PHE A 158 -13.43 2.71 -15.41
C PHE A 158 -13.46 2.38 -16.91
N ARG A 159 -13.82 1.14 -17.25
CA ARG A 159 -13.98 0.72 -18.65
C ARG A 159 -15.06 1.51 -19.38
N ALA A 160 -16.19 1.73 -18.73
CA ALA A 160 -17.28 2.52 -19.29
C ALA A 160 -16.86 3.95 -19.59
N LYS A 161 -16.02 4.54 -18.74
CA LYS A 161 -15.53 5.93 -18.86
C LYS A 161 -14.39 6.08 -19.88
N GLU A 162 -13.39 5.20 -19.79
CA GLU A 162 -12.13 5.34 -20.55
C GLU A 162 -12.13 4.52 -21.85
N GLY A 163 -13.08 3.61 -22.04
CA GLY A 163 -13.12 2.68 -23.17
C GLY A 163 -12.04 1.59 -23.15
N ALA A 164 -11.26 1.54 -22.09
CA ALA A 164 -10.12 0.63 -21.89
C ALA A 164 -9.93 0.33 -20.40
N PRO A 165 -9.20 -0.73 -19.99
CA PRO A 165 -8.58 -1.75 -20.84
C PRO A 165 -9.61 -2.75 -21.37
N ARG A 166 -9.43 -3.22 -22.60
CA ARG A 166 -10.22 -4.35 -23.17
C ARG A 166 -9.64 -5.69 -22.72
N ALA A 167 -8.33 -5.72 -22.50
CA ALA A 167 -7.66 -6.89 -21.95
C ALA A 167 -8.29 -7.30 -20.61
N PRO A 168 -8.40 -8.62 -20.34
CA PRO A 168 -8.88 -9.09 -19.06
C PRO A 168 -7.93 -8.65 -17.94
N VAL A 169 -8.53 -8.08 -16.89
CA VAL A 169 -7.82 -7.73 -15.65
C VAL A 169 -8.45 -8.57 -14.55
N GLU A 170 -7.62 -9.26 -13.82
CA GLU A 170 -8.03 -10.09 -12.68
C GLU A 170 -7.44 -9.54 -11.38
N PHE A 171 -8.13 -9.79 -10.28
CA PHE A 171 -7.64 -9.45 -8.96
C PHE A 171 -7.43 -10.70 -8.13
N THR A 172 -6.25 -10.81 -7.51
CA THR A 172 -6.05 -11.74 -6.41
C THR A 172 -6.34 -10.97 -5.13
N VAL A 173 -7.45 -11.33 -4.45
CA VAL A 173 -7.80 -10.73 -3.16
C VAL A 173 -7.52 -11.75 -2.07
N SER A 174 -6.76 -11.32 -1.07
CA SER A 174 -6.45 -12.11 0.11
C SER A 174 -6.49 -11.24 1.36
N ALA A 175 -6.51 -11.84 2.53
CA ALA A 175 -6.46 -11.10 3.77
C ALA A 175 -5.52 -11.76 4.76
N LEU A 176 -4.93 -10.92 5.60
CA LEU A 176 -4.07 -11.29 6.71
C LEU A 176 -4.67 -10.78 8.01
N ARG A 177 -4.83 -11.66 8.99
CA ARG A 177 -5.09 -11.30 10.38
C ARG A 177 -3.83 -11.54 11.18
N LEU A 178 -3.32 -10.49 11.79
CA LEU A 178 -2.11 -10.49 12.55
C LEU A 178 -2.44 -10.20 14.02
N SER A 179 -2.29 -11.20 14.88
CA SER A 179 -2.39 -11.01 16.33
C SER A 179 -1.02 -10.56 16.85
N VAL A 180 -0.98 -9.38 17.45
CA VAL A 180 0.23 -8.79 18.01
C VAL A 180 0.22 -9.00 19.51
N ARG A 181 1.25 -9.68 20.04
CA ARG A 181 1.49 -9.83 21.45
C ARG A 181 2.64 -8.92 21.87
N ASP A 182 2.50 -8.31 23.02
CA ASP A 182 3.47 -7.35 23.58
C ASP A 182 3.66 -6.11 22.66
N PRO A 183 2.67 -5.21 22.60
CA PRO A 183 2.75 -4.00 21.78
C PRO A 183 3.78 -2.98 22.26
N SER A 184 4.51 -3.23 23.33
CA SER A 184 5.57 -2.34 23.85
C SER A 184 6.67 -2.04 22.80
N HIS A 185 6.85 -2.92 21.82
CA HIS A 185 7.84 -2.79 20.75
C HIS A 185 7.21 -2.38 19.41
N TRP A 186 6.24 -1.49 19.43
CA TRP A 186 5.51 -1.04 18.23
C TRP A 186 6.43 -0.52 17.10
N GLN A 187 7.64 -0.03 17.40
CA GLN A 187 8.59 0.48 16.39
C GLN A 187 9.00 -0.58 15.36
N VAL A 188 9.03 -1.85 15.77
CA VAL A 188 9.36 -2.96 14.85
C VAL A 188 8.14 -3.56 14.16
N LEU A 189 6.94 -3.16 14.58
CA LEU A 189 5.71 -3.73 14.04
C LEU A 189 5.53 -3.41 12.55
N GLY A 190 5.86 -2.20 12.10
CA GLY A 190 5.73 -1.82 10.70
C GLY A 190 6.50 -2.73 9.74
N PRO A 191 7.81 -2.92 9.92
CA PRO A 191 8.59 -3.87 9.12
C PRO A 191 8.09 -5.31 9.18
N LEU A 192 7.65 -5.77 10.36
CA LEU A 192 7.11 -7.13 10.52
C LEU A 192 5.75 -7.29 9.83
N LEU A 193 4.87 -6.29 9.96
CA LEU A 193 3.58 -6.28 9.27
C LEU A 193 3.78 -6.30 7.75
N TRP A 194 4.74 -5.53 7.24
CA TRP A 194 5.07 -5.56 5.83
C TRP A 194 5.54 -6.95 5.38
N ALA A 195 6.46 -7.58 6.09
CA ALA A 195 6.96 -8.90 5.76
C ALA A 195 5.84 -9.97 5.73
N GLU A 196 4.88 -9.89 6.64
CA GLU A 196 3.73 -10.80 6.66
C GLU A 196 2.71 -10.49 5.55
N ILE A 197 2.50 -9.21 5.21
CA ILE A 197 1.68 -8.83 4.04
C ILE A 197 2.30 -9.39 2.76
N GLU A 198 3.60 -9.24 2.59
CA GLU A 198 4.30 -9.74 1.41
C GLU A 198 4.24 -11.27 1.32
N ARG A 199 4.44 -11.96 2.45
CA ARG A 199 4.28 -13.41 2.52
C ARG A 199 2.85 -13.84 2.14
N ALA A 200 1.84 -13.18 2.70
CA ALA A 200 0.43 -13.47 2.43
C ALA A 200 0.11 -13.26 0.94
N HIS A 201 0.61 -12.17 0.35
CA HIS A 201 0.49 -11.89 -1.08
C HIS A 201 1.11 -13.00 -1.93
N VAL A 202 2.36 -13.38 -1.67
CA VAL A 202 3.06 -14.44 -2.41
C VAL A 202 2.32 -15.77 -2.32
N MET A 203 1.83 -16.14 -1.15
CA MET A 203 1.08 -17.38 -0.93
C MET A 203 -0.23 -17.38 -1.72
N ALA A 204 -0.97 -16.26 -1.69
CA ALA A 204 -2.22 -16.11 -2.44
C ALA A 204 -1.98 -16.16 -3.96
N ARG A 205 -0.96 -15.44 -4.45
CA ARG A 205 -0.60 -15.40 -5.88
C ARG A 205 -0.22 -16.77 -6.43
N ARG A 206 0.39 -17.62 -5.62
CA ARG A 206 0.77 -19.00 -5.97
C ARG A 206 -0.39 -19.98 -5.80
N GLY A 207 -1.56 -19.55 -5.34
CA GLY A 207 -2.69 -20.43 -5.05
C GLY A 207 -2.46 -21.36 -3.84
N LEU A 208 -1.47 -21.06 -2.99
CA LEU A 208 -1.11 -21.84 -1.81
C LEU A 208 -1.92 -21.44 -0.57
N ALA A 209 -2.61 -20.31 -0.62
CA ALA A 209 -3.51 -19.85 0.42
C ALA A 209 -4.71 -19.14 -0.19
N SER A 210 -5.87 -19.33 0.42
CA SER A 210 -7.12 -18.64 0.08
C SER A 210 -7.79 -18.14 1.36
N GLY A 211 -8.58 -17.08 1.23
CA GLY A 211 -9.28 -16.52 2.38
C GLY A 211 -8.40 -15.71 3.33
N ILE A 212 -8.74 -15.78 4.61
CA ILE A 212 -8.01 -15.05 5.66
C ILE A 212 -6.86 -15.91 6.17
N GLN A 213 -5.66 -15.40 6.07
CA GLN A 213 -4.46 -16.00 6.66
C GLN A 213 -4.28 -15.46 8.07
N GLU A 214 -4.11 -16.32 9.05
CA GLU A 214 -3.91 -15.93 10.45
C GLU A 214 -2.45 -16.13 10.86
N ARG A 215 -1.88 -15.14 11.53
CA ARG A 215 -0.53 -15.16 12.05
C ARG A 215 -0.50 -14.53 13.45
N THR A 216 0.47 -14.94 14.23
CA THR A 216 0.75 -14.32 15.55
C THR A 216 2.17 -13.77 15.52
N LEU A 217 2.31 -12.47 15.74
CA LEU A 217 3.60 -11.84 15.96
C LEU A 217 3.90 -11.73 17.45
N ARG A 218 5.11 -12.13 17.82
CA ARG A 218 5.69 -11.85 19.12
C ARG A 218 6.76 -10.79 18.94
N LEU A 219 6.62 -9.67 19.60
CA LEU A 219 7.55 -8.54 19.49
C LEU A 219 8.69 -8.61 20.55
N ASP A 220 8.80 -9.72 21.25
CA ASP A 220 9.80 -9.96 22.30
C ASP A 220 11.25 -10.15 21.80
N GLY A 221 11.50 -9.83 20.53
CA GLY A 221 12.83 -9.89 19.92
C GLY A 221 13.39 -11.30 19.70
N ARG A 222 12.58 -12.33 19.89
CA ARG A 222 12.93 -13.71 19.57
C ARG A 222 12.32 -14.07 18.21
N VAL A 223 13.19 -14.16 17.23
CA VAL A 223 12.87 -14.73 15.90
C VAL A 223 12.80 -16.24 16.02
#